data_28d9543526dae90d73a786a7f69675d6
#
_entry.id   28d9543526dae90d73a786a7f69675d6
#
_cell.length_a   1.000
_cell.length_b   1.000
_cell.length_c   1.000
_cell.angle_alpha   90.00
_cell.angle_beta   90.00
_cell.angle_gamma   90.00
#
_symmetry.space_group_name_H-M   'P 1'
#
loop_
_entity.id
_entity.type
_entity.pdbx_description
1 polymer ?
#
loop_
_entity_poly.entity_id
_entity_poly.type
_entity_poly.pdbx_seq_one_letter_code
_entity_poly.pdbx_strand_id
1 'polypeptide(L)'
;MTLKSTPLNNAHRALGARMVDFGGWDMPVNYGSQIEEHHAVRTDVGMFDVAHMCVVDIKGSDVRGFLRRLLANNVDKLKVSGKALYSCMLNPEGGVIDDLIVYFINEDWFRLVVNAGTAEKDVAWMNAQNEAWGTKLTITQRRDGDNAMALIAVQGPNARAKVWEVIAQAKEATAEMKPFNVALVPGTAFGEAMIARTGYTGEDGFEIGVAATQAEALWNALAAAGVKPAGLGARDTLRLEAGMNLYGQDMDESVNPLDAGLAWTIDLISERDFIGKAALQAKGQNAQFVGLILREKGGVLRAHQKVIAASGEGEITSGTFSPTMQQAIALARVPTGVQVGDTVHVEIRDKKLAATVVKLPFVRNGKILAA
;
A
#
# COMPACT_ATOMS: atom_id res chain seq x y z
N MET A 1 -3.28 -3.83 -26.57
CA MET A 1 -4.41 -3.31 -25.76
C MET A 1 -4.15 -1.85 -25.43
N THR A 2 -5.16 -1.01 -25.42
CA THR A 2 -5.00 0.39 -24.99
C THR A 2 -4.88 0.40 -23.47
N LEU A 3 -3.86 1.08 -22.92
CA LEU A 3 -3.68 1.21 -21.47
C LEU A 3 -4.78 2.07 -20.87
N LYS A 4 -5.19 1.75 -19.64
CA LYS A 4 -6.06 2.59 -18.81
C LYS A 4 -5.30 3.86 -18.41
N SER A 5 -6.00 4.97 -18.24
CA SER A 5 -5.41 6.25 -17.84
C SER A 5 -6.10 6.78 -16.58
N THR A 6 -5.32 7.38 -15.69
CA THR A 6 -5.87 8.14 -14.56
C THR A 6 -6.34 9.53 -15.04
N PRO A 7 -7.15 10.25 -14.25
CA PRO A 7 -7.50 11.63 -14.53
C PRO A 7 -6.30 12.58 -14.66
N LEU A 8 -5.12 12.18 -14.15
CA LEU A 8 -3.89 12.97 -14.16
C LEU A 8 -2.95 12.68 -15.35
N ASN A 9 -3.30 11.75 -16.24
CA ASN A 9 -2.42 11.29 -17.32
C ASN A 9 -1.89 12.46 -18.18
N ASN A 10 -2.76 13.42 -18.56
CA ASN A 10 -2.37 14.58 -19.33
C ASN A 10 -1.44 15.53 -18.54
N ALA A 11 -1.69 15.71 -17.25
CA ALA A 11 -0.84 16.50 -16.38
C ALA A 11 0.58 15.90 -16.26
N HIS A 12 0.70 14.58 -16.17
CA HIS A 12 1.99 13.90 -16.15
C HIS A 12 2.77 14.13 -17.44
N ARG A 13 2.10 14.00 -18.59
CA ARG A 13 2.73 14.24 -19.91
C ARG A 13 3.14 15.70 -20.08
N ALA A 14 2.32 16.64 -19.63
CA ALA A 14 2.65 18.08 -19.66
C ALA A 14 3.89 18.41 -18.80
N LEU A 15 4.12 17.67 -17.72
CA LEU A 15 5.31 17.78 -16.87
C LEU A 15 6.53 17.02 -17.41
N GLY A 16 6.42 16.37 -18.58
CA GLY A 16 7.51 15.61 -19.19
C GLY A 16 7.80 14.29 -18.49
N ALA A 17 6.84 13.71 -17.78
CA ALA A 17 7.00 12.43 -17.11
C ALA A 17 7.30 11.31 -18.12
N ARG A 18 8.19 10.41 -17.74
CA ARG A 18 8.39 9.16 -18.45
C ARG A 18 7.27 8.20 -18.08
N MET A 19 6.40 7.89 -19.04
CA MET A 19 5.26 7.00 -18.86
C MET A 19 5.63 5.55 -19.13
N VAL A 20 5.01 4.63 -18.38
CA VAL A 20 5.20 3.16 -18.53
C VAL A 20 3.89 2.43 -18.34
N ASP A 21 3.79 1.20 -18.88
CA ASP A 21 2.73 0.26 -18.52
C ASP A 21 2.97 -0.26 -17.11
N PHE A 22 2.04 0.01 -16.23
CA PHE A 22 2.00 -0.50 -14.87
C PHE A 22 0.70 -1.27 -14.63
N GLY A 23 0.75 -2.57 -14.86
CA GLY A 23 -0.42 -3.45 -14.68
C GLY A 23 -1.62 -3.04 -15.53
N GLY A 24 -1.38 -2.60 -16.77
CA GLY A 24 -2.41 -2.15 -17.72
C GLY A 24 -2.78 -0.67 -17.59
N TRP A 25 -2.09 0.10 -16.75
CA TRP A 25 -2.24 1.55 -16.59
C TRP A 25 -1.06 2.31 -17.16
N ASP A 26 -1.32 3.40 -17.86
CA ASP A 26 -0.29 4.34 -18.35
C ASP A 26 0.09 5.31 -17.24
N MET A 27 1.21 5.02 -16.55
CA MET A 27 1.60 5.68 -15.30
C MET A 27 3.00 6.32 -15.39
N PRO A 28 3.25 7.42 -14.67
CA PRO A 28 4.57 8.04 -14.62
C PRO A 28 5.54 7.21 -13.79
N VAL A 29 6.65 6.77 -14.39
CA VAL A 29 7.73 6.09 -13.65
C VAL A 29 8.66 7.09 -12.96
N ASN A 30 8.90 8.25 -13.59
CA ASN A 30 9.64 9.38 -13.01
C ASN A 30 9.38 10.67 -13.80
N TYR A 31 9.80 11.79 -13.22
CA TYR A 31 9.78 13.15 -13.81
C TYR A 31 11.21 13.69 -14.07
N GLY A 32 12.14 12.77 -14.35
CA GLY A 32 13.54 13.06 -14.61
C GLY A 32 14.48 12.17 -13.81
N SER A 33 14.42 12.22 -12.48
CA SER A 33 15.28 11.44 -11.60
C SER A 33 14.52 10.80 -10.45
N GLN A 34 14.31 9.49 -10.53
CA GLN A 34 13.68 8.75 -9.43
C GLN A 34 14.45 8.87 -8.10
N ILE A 35 15.77 9.09 -8.14
CA ILE A 35 16.58 9.24 -6.92
C ILE A 35 16.31 10.61 -6.27
N GLU A 36 16.23 11.67 -7.06
CA GLU A 36 15.89 13.01 -6.55
C GLU A 36 14.44 13.05 -6.02
N GLU A 37 13.52 12.41 -6.72
CA GLU A 37 12.12 12.26 -6.28
C GLU A 37 12.03 11.50 -4.95
N HIS A 38 12.79 10.41 -4.81
CA HIS A 38 12.90 9.65 -3.56
C HIS A 38 13.40 10.54 -2.42
N HIS A 39 14.50 11.27 -2.64
CA HIS A 39 15.05 12.16 -1.62
C HIS A 39 14.12 13.32 -1.29
N ALA A 40 13.40 13.89 -2.26
CA ALA A 40 12.40 14.92 -2.02
C ALA A 40 11.33 14.46 -1.02
N VAL A 41 10.85 13.21 -1.16
CA VAL A 41 9.89 12.62 -0.20
C VAL A 41 10.53 12.41 1.18
N ARG A 42 11.78 11.94 1.26
CA ARG A 42 12.48 11.69 2.53
C ARG A 42 12.81 12.95 3.30
N THR A 43 13.12 14.04 2.61
CA THR A 43 13.70 15.27 3.24
C THR A 43 12.75 16.46 3.23
N ASP A 44 11.70 16.43 2.41
CA ASP A 44 10.77 17.54 2.25
C ASP A 44 9.34 17.02 1.99
N VAL A 45 8.90 17.04 0.74
CA VAL A 45 7.55 16.60 0.36
C VAL A 45 7.49 16.19 -1.11
N GLY A 46 6.84 15.06 -1.37
CA GLY A 46 6.51 14.60 -2.71
C GLY A 46 5.05 14.19 -2.84
N MET A 47 4.54 14.17 -4.07
CA MET A 47 3.20 13.68 -4.37
C MET A 47 3.21 12.63 -5.46
N PHE A 48 2.29 11.68 -5.32
CA PHE A 48 2.13 10.54 -6.22
C PHE A 48 0.70 10.49 -6.74
N ASP A 49 0.56 10.22 -8.03
CA ASP A 49 -0.71 9.75 -8.57
C ASP A 49 -0.95 8.31 -8.12
N VAL A 50 -1.99 8.11 -7.32
CA VAL A 50 -2.46 6.79 -6.90
C VAL A 50 -3.94 6.58 -7.28
N ALA A 51 -4.43 7.34 -8.28
CA ALA A 51 -5.79 7.26 -8.76
C ALA A 51 -6.10 5.99 -9.57
N HIS A 52 -5.08 5.20 -9.92
CA HIS A 52 -5.26 3.85 -10.47
C HIS A 52 -5.81 2.86 -9.42
N MET A 53 -5.63 3.12 -8.13
CA MET A 53 -6.25 2.33 -7.06
C MET A 53 -7.78 2.49 -7.06
N CYS A 54 -8.49 1.53 -6.49
CA CYS A 54 -9.95 1.56 -6.50
C CYS A 54 -10.52 1.86 -5.13
N VAL A 55 -11.28 2.93 -5.03
CA VAL A 55 -12.14 3.22 -3.89
C VAL A 55 -13.43 2.43 -4.03
N VAL A 56 -13.84 1.73 -2.98
CA VAL A 56 -15.08 0.95 -2.92
C VAL A 56 -15.89 1.40 -1.72
N ASP A 57 -17.10 1.90 -1.95
CA ASP A 57 -18.06 2.19 -0.89
C ASP A 57 -18.97 0.98 -0.66
N ILE A 58 -19.08 0.53 0.58
CA ILE A 58 -20.03 -0.50 1.00
C ILE A 58 -21.05 0.15 1.94
N LYS A 59 -22.32 0.13 1.54
CA LYS A 59 -23.42 0.78 2.25
C LYS A 59 -24.60 -0.16 2.48
N GLY A 60 -25.29 0.03 3.60
CA GLY A 60 -26.49 -0.71 3.95
C GLY A 60 -26.56 -1.09 5.42
N SER A 61 -27.54 -1.85 5.80
CA SER A 61 -27.65 -2.38 7.16
C SER A 61 -26.66 -3.52 7.36
N ASP A 62 -25.96 -3.53 8.50
CA ASP A 62 -24.99 -4.56 8.90
C ASP A 62 -23.76 -4.71 7.97
N VAL A 63 -23.22 -3.59 7.48
CA VAL A 63 -21.93 -3.59 6.77
C VAL A 63 -20.82 -4.18 7.65
N ARG A 64 -20.83 -3.88 8.93
CA ARG A 64 -19.86 -4.44 9.91
C ARG A 64 -19.92 -5.96 9.95
N GLY A 65 -21.10 -6.56 10.05
CA GLY A 65 -21.29 -8.02 10.06
C GLY A 65 -20.77 -8.66 8.77
N PHE A 66 -21.00 -8.04 7.63
CA PHE A 66 -20.45 -8.48 6.34
C PHE A 66 -18.90 -8.44 6.34
N LEU A 67 -18.29 -7.32 6.75
CA LEU A 67 -16.83 -7.16 6.76
C LEU A 67 -16.16 -8.06 7.80
N ARG A 68 -16.82 -8.38 8.91
CA ARG A 68 -16.33 -9.35 9.90
C ARG A 68 -16.11 -10.75 9.32
N ARG A 69 -16.90 -11.13 8.32
CA ARG A 69 -16.79 -12.43 7.64
C ARG A 69 -15.86 -12.37 6.44
N LEU A 70 -15.80 -11.23 5.76
CA LEU A 70 -15.04 -11.03 4.54
C LEU A 70 -13.54 -10.84 4.81
N LEU A 71 -13.18 -10.09 5.86
CA LEU A 71 -11.82 -9.63 6.11
C LEU A 71 -11.14 -10.38 7.23
N ALA A 72 -9.85 -10.61 7.08
CA ALA A 72 -9.04 -11.34 8.06
C ALA A 72 -8.77 -10.53 9.33
N ASN A 73 -8.65 -9.20 9.25
CA ASN A 73 -8.53 -8.36 10.44
C ASN A 73 -9.91 -8.08 11.06
N ASN A 74 -9.90 -7.76 12.34
CA ASN A 74 -11.14 -7.56 13.09
C ASN A 74 -11.62 -6.10 13.00
N VAL A 75 -12.66 -5.86 12.19
CA VAL A 75 -13.28 -4.54 12.01
C VAL A 75 -14.00 -4.01 13.25
N ASP A 76 -14.20 -4.84 14.30
CA ASP A 76 -14.73 -4.38 15.59
C ASP A 76 -13.76 -3.45 16.33
N LYS A 77 -12.48 -3.40 15.92
CA LYS A 77 -11.51 -2.40 16.38
C LYS A 77 -11.88 -0.99 15.95
N LEU A 78 -12.67 -0.85 14.88
CA LEU A 78 -13.12 0.44 14.33
C LEU A 78 -14.36 0.94 15.06
N LYS A 79 -14.17 1.54 16.24
CA LYS A 79 -15.26 1.98 17.13
C LYS A 79 -15.60 3.47 17.01
N VAL A 80 -14.75 4.25 16.35
CA VAL A 80 -14.90 5.70 16.22
C VAL A 80 -14.84 6.06 14.75
N SER A 81 -15.81 6.86 14.29
CA SER A 81 -15.82 7.38 12.91
C SER A 81 -14.47 8.01 12.54
N GLY A 82 -14.04 7.78 11.33
CA GLY A 82 -12.73 8.24 10.84
C GLY A 82 -11.56 7.30 11.15
N LYS A 83 -11.74 6.22 11.90
CA LYS A 83 -10.68 5.21 12.05
C LYS A 83 -10.57 4.31 10.84
N ALA A 84 -9.34 3.89 10.56
CA ALA A 84 -9.03 2.94 9.50
C ALA A 84 -8.22 1.74 10.02
N LEU A 85 -8.20 0.69 9.21
CA LEU A 85 -7.44 -0.50 9.51
C LEU A 85 -6.97 -1.17 8.20
N TYR A 86 -5.78 -1.72 8.22
CA TYR A 86 -5.24 -2.52 7.13
C TYR A 86 -5.58 -3.99 7.34
N SER A 87 -6.01 -4.67 6.28
CA SER A 87 -6.44 -6.07 6.32
C SER A 87 -6.09 -6.79 5.05
N CYS A 88 -5.90 -8.11 5.16
CA CYS A 88 -5.99 -9.01 4.02
C CYS A 88 -7.44 -9.44 3.79
N MET A 89 -7.81 -9.63 2.54
CA MET A 89 -8.97 -10.37 2.07
C MET A 89 -8.48 -11.70 1.52
N LEU A 90 -9.04 -12.81 2.00
CA LEU A 90 -8.50 -14.14 1.76
C LEU A 90 -9.44 -15.01 0.94
N ASN A 91 -8.87 -15.97 0.22
CA ASN A 91 -9.61 -17.11 -0.33
C ASN A 91 -9.84 -18.19 0.74
N PRO A 92 -10.70 -19.19 0.50
CA PRO A 92 -10.97 -20.27 1.47
C PRO A 92 -9.75 -21.09 1.85
N GLU A 93 -8.75 -21.16 0.99
CA GLU A 93 -7.47 -21.85 1.19
C GLU A 93 -6.47 -21.02 2.01
N GLY A 94 -6.83 -19.79 2.38
CA GLY A 94 -6.01 -18.88 3.19
C GLY A 94 -4.98 -18.07 2.41
N GLY A 95 -5.03 -18.08 1.07
CA GLY A 95 -4.21 -17.22 0.22
C GLY A 95 -4.76 -15.80 0.16
N VAL A 96 -3.90 -14.83 -0.14
CA VAL A 96 -4.26 -13.41 -0.17
C VAL A 96 -4.88 -13.03 -1.51
N ILE A 97 -6.19 -12.76 -1.53
CA ILE A 97 -6.89 -12.21 -2.70
C ILE A 97 -6.42 -10.79 -2.96
N ASP A 98 -6.38 -9.97 -1.90
CA ASP A 98 -5.85 -8.61 -1.90
C ASP A 98 -5.51 -8.14 -0.48
N ASP A 99 -4.67 -7.11 -0.39
CA ASP A 99 -4.46 -6.31 0.81
C ASP A 99 -5.08 -4.93 0.63
N LEU A 100 -5.75 -4.44 1.66
CA LEU A 100 -6.59 -3.24 1.54
C LEU A 100 -6.67 -2.43 2.84
N ILE A 101 -7.08 -1.17 2.71
CA ILE A 101 -7.41 -0.32 3.84
C ILE A 101 -8.93 -0.18 3.93
N VAL A 102 -9.46 -0.34 5.16
CA VAL A 102 -10.87 -0.13 5.49
C VAL A 102 -10.99 1.13 6.33
N TYR A 103 -11.83 2.04 5.91
CA TYR A 103 -12.18 3.28 6.62
C TYR A 103 -13.59 3.16 7.17
N PHE A 104 -13.74 3.36 8.48
CA PHE A 104 -15.04 3.39 9.14
C PHE A 104 -15.61 4.81 9.11
N ILE A 105 -16.65 5.01 8.33
CA ILE A 105 -17.36 6.30 8.26
C ILE A 105 -18.52 6.32 9.28
N ASN A 106 -19.40 5.32 9.22
CA ASN A 106 -20.45 5.04 10.20
C ASN A 106 -20.91 3.58 10.04
N GLU A 107 -21.86 3.11 10.85
CA GLU A 107 -22.29 1.71 10.83
C GLU A 107 -22.91 1.27 9.49
N ASP A 108 -23.52 2.19 8.76
CA ASP A 108 -24.15 1.93 7.47
C ASP A 108 -23.23 2.23 6.27
N TRP A 109 -21.98 2.65 6.52
CA TRP A 109 -21.04 3.01 5.46
C TRP A 109 -19.58 2.80 5.86
N PHE A 110 -18.93 1.88 5.18
CA PHE A 110 -17.49 1.71 5.18
C PHE A 110 -16.93 1.98 3.78
N ARG A 111 -15.75 2.54 3.73
CA ARG A 111 -15.00 2.78 2.49
C ARG A 111 -13.75 1.92 2.48
N LEU A 112 -13.49 1.25 1.38
CA LEU A 112 -12.29 0.45 1.17
C LEU A 112 -11.45 1.08 0.07
N VAL A 113 -10.13 0.91 0.15
CA VAL A 113 -9.20 1.19 -0.95
C VAL A 113 -8.47 -0.10 -1.24
N VAL A 114 -8.62 -0.61 -2.46
CA VAL A 114 -8.05 -1.87 -2.96
C VAL A 114 -7.04 -1.61 -4.06
N ASN A 115 -6.16 -2.58 -4.33
CA ASN A 115 -5.12 -2.45 -5.33
C ASN A 115 -5.69 -2.35 -6.75
N ALA A 116 -4.94 -1.67 -7.62
CA ALA A 116 -5.38 -1.38 -9.00
C ALA A 116 -5.57 -2.64 -9.85
N GLY A 117 -4.62 -3.58 -9.74
CA GLY A 117 -4.61 -4.80 -10.54
C GLY A 117 -5.64 -5.84 -10.12
N THR A 118 -6.07 -5.81 -8.86
CA THR A 118 -7.02 -6.76 -8.26
C THR A 118 -8.46 -6.23 -8.22
N ALA A 119 -8.67 -4.94 -8.42
CA ALA A 119 -9.93 -4.26 -8.14
C ALA A 119 -11.17 -4.91 -8.77
N GLU A 120 -11.09 -5.37 -10.01
CA GLU A 120 -12.24 -6.04 -10.67
C GLU A 120 -12.56 -7.38 -9.99
N LYS A 121 -11.52 -8.15 -9.66
CA LYS A 121 -11.63 -9.41 -8.92
C LYS A 121 -12.15 -9.17 -7.51
N ASP A 122 -11.65 -8.15 -6.82
CA ASP A 122 -12.05 -7.82 -5.45
C ASP A 122 -13.52 -7.42 -5.36
N VAL A 123 -13.97 -6.54 -6.26
CA VAL A 123 -15.38 -6.13 -6.32
C VAL A 123 -16.29 -7.30 -6.70
N ALA A 124 -15.86 -8.15 -7.63
CA ALA A 124 -16.59 -9.37 -7.98
C ALA A 124 -16.69 -10.33 -6.77
N TRP A 125 -15.59 -10.52 -6.03
CA TRP A 125 -15.57 -11.34 -4.82
C TRP A 125 -16.50 -10.80 -3.73
N MET A 126 -16.44 -9.49 -3.45
CA MET A 126 -17.32 -8.83 -2.49
C MET A 126 -18.81 -9.00 -2.87
N ASN A 127 -19.16 -8.82 -4.14
CA ASN A 127 -20.52 -9.01 -4.62
C ASN A 127 -20.98 -10.47 -4.52
N ALA A 128 -20.13 -11.42 -4.86
CA ALA A 128 -20.45 -12.84 -4.74
C ALA A 128 -20.72 -13.23 -3.26
N GLN A 129 -19.94 -12.72 -2.31
CA GLN A 129 -20.19 -12.96 -0.89
C GLN A 129 -21.45 -12.24 -0.39
N ASN A 130 -21.72 -11.00 -0.87
CA ASN A 130 -22.94 -10.25 -0.55
C ASN A 130 -24.20 -11.01 -0.98
N GLU A 131 -24.16 -11.59 -2.19
CA GLU A 131 -25.27 -12.45 -2.70
C GLU A 131 -25.37 -13.75 -1.89
N ALA A 132 -24.26 -14.48 -1.73
CA ALA A 132 -24.24 -15.76 -1.05
C ALA A 132 -24.73 -15.70 0.41
N TRP A 133 -24.48 -14.59 1.08
CA TRP A 133 -24.90 -14.38 2.48
C TRP A 133 -26.22 -13.64 2.61
N GLY A 134 -26.82 -13.16 1.51
CA GLY A 134 -28.09 -12.47 1.49
C GLY A 134 -28.07 -11.12 2.22
N THR A 135 -26.91 -10.46 2.31
CA THR A 135 -26.74 -9.23 3.11
C THR A 135 -27.33 -7.98 2.45
N LYS A 136 -27.59 -8.03 1.15
CA LYS A 136 -28.27 -6.94 0.37
C LYS A 136 -27.58 -5.57 0.50
N LEU A 137 -26.27 -5.55 0.62
CA LEU A 137 -25.49 -4.33 0.68
C LEU A 137 -25.32 -3.72 -0.71
N THR A 138 -25.16 -2.40 -0.76
CA THR A 138 -24.77 -1.70 -1.98
C THR A 138 -23.24 -1.57 -1.99
N ILE A 139 -22.59 -2.24 -2.94
CA ILE A 139 -21.15 -2.21 -3.14
C ILE A 139 -20.88 -1.40 -4.42
N THR A 140 -20.25 -0.25 -4.27
CA THR A 140 -20.04 0.71 -5.36
C THR A 140 -18.56 0.99 -5.53
N GLN A 141 -17.99 0.57 -6.66
CA GLN A 141 -16.66 1.04 -7.05
C GLN A 141 -16.73 2.50 -7.51
N ARG A 142 -15.73 3.27 -7.12
CA ARG A 142 -15.63 4.71 -7.37
C ARG A 142 -14.50 5.04 -8.36
N ARG A 143 -14.21 4.13 -9.28
CA ARG A 143 -13.14 4.30 -10.28
C ARG A 143 -13.63 5.02 -11.52
N ASP A 144 -14.87 4.75 -11.93
CA ASP A 144 -15.45 5.20 -13.19
C ASP A 144 -16.80 5.88 -12.98
N GLY A 145 -17.29 6.59 -14.01
CA GLY A 145 -18.60 7.26 -14.04
C GLY A 145 -18.63 8.58 -13.27
N ASP A 146 -19.82 9.11 -13.11
CA ASP A 146 -20.06 10.46 -12.53
C ASP A 146 -19.60 10.59 -11.06
N ASN A 147 -19.52 9.47 -10.36
CA ASN A 147 -19.09 9.42 -8.96
C ASN A 147 -17.63 8.95 -8.80
N ALA A 148 -16.84 8.94 -9.86
CA ALA A 148 -15.44 8.52 -9.79
C ALA A 148 -14.64 9.40 -8.84
N MET A 149 -13.76 8.75 -8.09
CA MET A 149 -12.80 9.38 -7.18
C MET A 149 -11.37 9.16 -7.67
N ALA A 150 -10.54 10.17 -7.52
CA ALA A 150 -9.10 10.07 -7.71
C ALA A 150 -8.39 10.23 -6.37
N LEU A 151 -7.32 9.48 -6.18
CA LEU A 151 -6.48 9.54 -5.00
C LEU A 151 -5.11 10.15 -5.37
N ILE A 152 -4.66 11.10 -4.55
CA ILE A 152 -3.31 11.69 -4.63
C ILE A 152 -2.64 11.49 -3.26
N ALA A 153 -1.47 10.86 -3.24
CA ALA A 153 -0.69 10.73 -2.02
C ALA A 153 0.30 11.89 -1.90
N VAL A 154 0.35 12.58 -0.76
CA VAL A 154 1.30 13.64 -0.43
C VAL A 154 2.08 13.19 0.80
N GLN A 155 3.37 12.96 0.64
CA GLN A 155 4.20 12.26 1.62
C GLN A 155 5.51 12.99 1.89
N GLY A 156 5.97 12.95 3.14
CA GLY A 156 7.23 13.56 3.58
C GLY A 156 7.08 14.39 4.85
N PRO A 157 8.18 14.84 5.47
CA PRO A 157 8.15 15.59 6.73
C PRO A 157 7.33 16.89 6.66
N ASN A 158 7.25 17.54 5.50
CA ASN A 158 6.46 18.76 5.28
C ASN A 158 5.10 18.52 4.61
N ALA A 159 4.73 17.25 4.34
CA ALA A 159 3.53 16.91 3.58
C ALA A 159 2.24 17.47 4.19
N ARG A 160 2.04 17.31 5.50
CA ARG A 160 0.82 17.77 6.17
C ARG A 160 0.69 19.30 6.09
N ALA A 161 1.78 20.02 6.34
CA ALA A 161 1.79 21.48 6.25
C ALA A 161 1.43 21.98 4.84
N LYS A 162 1.98 21.32 3.81
CA LYS A 162 1.68 21.66 2.41
C LYS A 162 0.24 21.36 2.02
N VAL A 163 -0.33 20.27 2.50
CA VAL A 163 -1.75 19.98 2.28
C VAL A 163 -2.62 21.03 2.97
N TRP A 164 -2.30 21.49 4.18
CA TRP A 164 -3.03 22.55 4.86
C TRP A 164 -2.92 23.93 4.19
N GLU A 165 -1.79 24.20 3.52
CA GLU A 165 -1.63 25.41 2.70
C GLU A 165 -2.60 25.41 1.51
N VAL A 166 -2.81 24.27 0.85
CA VAL A 166 -3.67 24.10 -0.32
C VAL A 166 -5.14 23.87 0.04
N ILE A 167 -5.39 23.12 1.10
CA ILE A 167 -6.74 22.79 1.61
C ILE A 167 -6.83 23.28 3.06
N ALA A 168 -7.08 24.58 3.23
CA ALA A 168 -7.05 25.20 4.54
C ALA A 168 -8.04 24.54 5.55
N GLN A 169 -9.21 24.10 5.07
CA GLN A 169 -10.23 23.40 5.87
C GLN A 169 -9.71 22.08 6.43
N ALA A 170 -8.72 21.46 5.79
CA ALA A 170 -8.14 20.19 6.24
C ALA A 170 -7.39 20.34 7.57
N LYS A 171 -6.85 21.53 7.89
CA LYS A 171 -6.04 21.74 9.09
C LYS A 171 -6.84 21.47 10.36
N GLU A 172 -8.03 22.02 10.48
CA GLU A 172 -8.90 21.82 11.65
C GLU A 172 -9.26 20.33 11.82
N ALA A 173 -9.63 19.67 10.72
CA ALA A 173 -10.06 18.27 10.75
C ALA A 173 -8.90 17.28 11.00
N THR A 174 -7.65 17.63 10.69
CA THR A 174 -6.55 16.66 10.63
C THR A 174 -5.32 17.01 11.47
N ALA A 175 -5.27 18.17 12.15
CA ALA A 175 -4.10 18.57 12.92
C ALA A 175 -3.74 17.52 13.99
N GLU A 176 -4.73 17.06 14.75
CA GLU A 176 -4.58 16.06 15.82
C GLU A 176 -4.85 14.62 15.33
N MET A 177 -5.07 14.44 14.02
CA MET A 177 -5.37 13.12 13.44
C MET A 177 -4.19 12.18 13.62
N LYS A 178 -4.45 11.00 14.17
CA LYS A 178 -3.45 9.91 14.28
C LYS A 178 -3.28 9.17 12.95
N PRO A 179 -2.15 8.48 12.71
CA PRO A 179 -2.02 7.55 11.60
C PRO A 179 -3.18 6.55 11.55
N PHE A 180 -3.54 6.08 10.35
CA PHE A 180 -4.71 5.23 10.11
C PHE A 180 -6.03 5.86 10.57
N ASN A 181 -6.17 7.16 10.33
CA ASN A 181 -7.44 7.87 10.47
C ASN A 181 -7.74 8.63 9.17
N VAL A 182 -9.02 8.96 8.99
CA VAL A 182 -9.55 9.69 7.83
C VAL A 182 -10.53 10.76 8.28
N ALA A 183 -10.55 11.88 7.57
CA ALA A 183 -11.60 12.90 7.68
C ALA A 183 -12.25 13.13 6.32
N LEU A 184 -13.56 13.28 6.29
CA LEU A 184 -14.29 13.81 5.14
C LEU A 184 -14.44 15.32 5.38
N VAL A 185 -13.83 16.11 4.51
CA VAL A 185 -13.75 17.58 4.63
C VAL A 185 -14.63 18.19 3.54
N PRO A 186 -15.81 18.69 3.89
CA PRO A 186 -16.71 19.34 2.94
C PRO A 186 -16.26 20.75 2.59
N GLY A 187 -16.77 21.29 1.47
CA GLY A 187 -16.63 22.72 1.13
C GLY A 187 -15.23 23.19 0.83
N THR A 188 -14.34 22.29 0.40
CA THR A 188 -13.01 22.70 -0.08
C THR A 188 -13.11 23.29 -1.49
N ALA A 189 -12.06 23.95 -1.95
CA ALA A 189 -11.96 24.43 -3.34
C ALA A 189 -12.07 23.29 -4.37
N PHE A 190 -11.90 22.03 -3.93
CA PHE A 190 -11.96 20.82 -4.76
C PHE A 190 -13.21 19.97 -4.45
N GLY A 191 -14.23 20.55 -3.84
CA GLY A 191 -15.42 19.85 -3.38
C GLY A 191 -15.22 19.16 -2.04
N GLU A 192 -15.90 18.04 -1.81
CA GLU A 192 -15.63 17.19 -0.66
C GLU A 192 -14.31 16.45 -0.84
N ALA A 193 -13.41 16.56 0.13
CA ALA A 193 -12.14 15.86 0.14
C ALA A 193 -12.11 14.80 1.25
N MET A 194 -11.77 13.57 0.91
CA MET A 194 -11.36 12.53 1.84
C MET A 194 -9.87 12.73 2.15
N ILE A 195 -9.51 12.92 3.40
CA ILE A 195 -8.11 13.10 3.79
C ILE A 195 -7.74 12.03 4.81
N ALA A 196 -6.97 11.05 4.37
CA ALA A 196 -6.53 9.92 5.18
C ALA A 196 -5.05 10.08 5.57
N ARG A 197 -4.73 9.94 6.86
CA ARG A 197 -3.33 9.91 7.32
C ARG A 197 -2.77 8.50 7.16
N THR A 198 -2.58 8.13 5.92
CA THR A 198 -2.05 6.87 5.41
C THR A 198 -1.00 7.15 4.35
N GLY A 199 -0.27 6.14 3.93
CA GLY A 199 0.74 6.25 2.90
C GLY A 199 1.54 4.97 2.73
N TYR A 200 2.43 4.98 1.73
CA TYR A 200 3.18 3.82 1.28
C TYR A 200 4.69 4.10 1.19
N THR A 201 5.19 5.05 2.00
CA THR A 201 6.56 5.55 1.90
C THR A 201 7.38 5.40 3.18
N GLY A 202 6.72 5.15 4.31
CA GLY A 202 7.35 5.20 5.62
C GLY A 202 7.52 6.61 6.19
N GLU A 203 7.11 7.65 5.42
CA GLU A 203 7.02 9.04 5.90
C GLU A 203 5.61 9.37 6.35
N ASP A 204 5.45 10.49 7.07
CA ASP A 204 4.13 11.06 7.40
C ASP A 204 3.53 11.72 6.15
N GLY A 205 2.22 11.88 6.15
CA GLY A 205 1.52 12.52 5.05
C GLY A 205 0.05 12.15 4.98
N PHE A 206 -0.53 12.44 3.82
CA PHE A 206 -1.93 12.14 3.54
C PHE A 206 -2.10 11.45 2.19
N GLU A 207 -3.13 10.62 2.09
CA GLU A 207 -3.75 10.22 0.84
C GLU A 207 -5.07 10.96 0.72
N ILE A 208 -5.20 11.75 -0.35
CA ILE A 208 -6.29 12.68 -0.56
C ILE A 208 -7.18 12.16 -1.68
N GLY A 209 -8.45 11.90 -1.36
CA GLY A 209 -9.46 11.50 -2.34
C GLY A 209 -10.38 12.68 -2.67
N VAL A 210 -10.51 12.99 -3.95
CA VAL A 210 -11.45 13.99 -4.47
C VAL A 210 -12.25 13.40 -5.63
N ALA A 211 -13.30 14.10 -6.07
CA ALA A 211 -13.95 13.76 -7.33
C ALA A 211 -12.91 13.73 -8.46
N ALA A 212 -12.97 12.74 -9.35
CA ALA A 212 -12.00 12.57 -10.43
C ALA A 212 -11.83 13.83 -11.29
N THR A 213 -12.93 14.58 -11.48
CA THR A 213 -12.95 15.86 -12.19
C THR A 213 -12.17 16.99 -11.51
N GLN A 214 -11.84 16.85 -10.23
CA GLN A 214 -11.08 17.82 -9.44
C GLN A 214 -9.60 17.43 -9.25
N ALA A 215 -9.22 16.25 -9.71
CA ALA A 215 -7.88 15.71 -9.48
C ALA A 215 -6.77 16.59 -10.05
N GLU A 216 -6.92 17.05 -11.30
CA GLU A 216 -5.92 17.89 -11.96
C GLU A 216 -5.80 19.27 -11.29
N ALA A 217 -6.91 19.88 -10.88
CA ALA A 217 -6.90 21.13 -10.14
C ALA A 217 -6.15 21.01 -8.81
N LEU A 218 -6.40 19.93 -8.05
CA LEU A 218 -5.70 19.66 -6.80
C LEU A 218 -4.21 19.39 -7.04
N TRP A 219 -3.88 18.57 -8.03
CA TRP A 219 -2.49 18.28 -8.41
C TRP A 219 -1.71 19.56 -8.73
N ASN A 220 -2.28 20.43 -9.55
CA ASN A 220 -1.66 21.68 -9.94
C ASN A 220 -1.50 22.65 -8.77
N ALA A 221 -2.48 22.71 -7.86
CA ALA A 221 -2.40 23.52 -6.65
C ALA A 221 -1.30 23.01 -5.70
N LEU A 222 -1.15 21.71 -5.52
CA LEU A 222 -0.07 21.11 -4.75
C LEU A 222 1.30 21.39 -5.38
N ALA A 223 1.42 21.26 -6.70
CA ALA A 223 2.65 21.59 -7.42
C ALA A 223 3.03 23.08 -7.26
N ALA A 224 2.05 23.99 -7.37
CA ALA A 224 2.24 25.42 -7.14
C ALA A 224 2.68 25.75 -5.71
N ALA A 225 2.24 24.98 -4.72
CA ALA A 225 2.68 25.06 -3.33
C ALA A 225 4.09 24.46 -3.10
N GLY A 226 4.74 23.94 -4.13
CA GLY A 226 6.10 23.41 -4.09
C GLY A 226 6.19 21.91 -3.78
N VAL A 227 5.07 21.18 -3.78
CA VAL A 227 5.09 19.72 -3.64
C VAL A 227 5.68 19.11 -4.91
N LYS A 228 6.69 18.25 -4.77
CA LYS A 228 7.40 17.66 -5.91
C LYS A 228 6.64 16.45 -6.46
N PRO A 229 6.32 16.39 -7.77
CA PRO A 229 5.84 15.16 -8.38
C PRO A 229 6.86 14.04 -8.25
N ALA A 230 6.40 12.86 -7.92
CA ALA A 230 7.21 11.66 -7.82
C ALA A 230 6.50 10.48 -8.50
N GLY A 231 7.27 9.68 -9.24
CA GLY A 231 6.74 8.56 -10.01
C GLY A 231 6.87 7.21 -9.32
N LEU A 232 6.46 6.17 -10.03
CA LEU A 232 6.46 4.78 -9.53
C LEU A 232 7.85 4.27 -9.13
N GLY A 233 8.92 4.78 -9.78
CA GLY A 233 10.29 4.39 -9.43
C GLY A 233 10.66 4.82 -8.01
N ALA A 234 10.34 6.07 -7.62
CA ALA A 234 10.53 6.54 -6.26
C ALA A 234 9.57 5.85 -5.28
N ARG A 235 8.30 5.64 -5.69
CA ARG A 235 7.31 4.92 -4.86
C ARG A 235 7.80 3.53 -4.49
N ASP A 236 8.40 2.78 -5.42
CA ASP A 236 8.88 1.42 -5.16
C ASP A 236 10.10 1.40 -4.23
N THR A 237 11.08 2.29 -4.43
CA THR A 237 12.23 2.37 -3.51
C THR A 237 11.82 2.80 -2.11
N LEU A 238 10.88 3.73 -1.97
CA LEU A 238 10.36 4.22 -0.70
C LEU A 238 9.58 3.15 0.07
N ARG A 239 8.64 2.43 -0.61
CA ARG A 239 7.85 1.38 0.04
C ARG A 239 8.72 0.22 0.50
N LEU A 240 9.74 -0.13 -0.29
CA LEU A 240 10.64 -1.23 0.03
C LEU A 240 11.52 -0.87 1.23
N GLU A 241 12.06 0.35 1.29
CA GLU A 241 12.75 0.85 2.48
C GLU A 241 11.82 0.86 3.73
N ALA A 242 10.54 1.15 3.54
CA ALA A 242 9.55 1.09 4.61
C ALA A 242 9.12 -0.34 4.98
N GLY A 243 9.60 -1.36 4.28
CA GLY A 243 9.27 -2.76 4.50
C GLY A 243 7.81 -3.09 4.18
N MET A 244 7.20 -2.37 3.23
CA MET A 244 5.80 -2.55 2.84
C MET A 244 5.68 -3.48 1.65
N ASN A 245 4.75 -4.43 1.75
CA ASN A 245 4.49 -5.43 0.72
C ASN A 245 3.92 -4.80 -0.56
N LEU A 246 4.20 -5.44 -1.69
CA LEU A 246 3.56 -5.18 -2.97
C LEU A 246 2.81 -6.43 -3.42
N TYR A 247 1.48 -6.31 -3.58
CA TYR A 247 0.66 -7.40 -4.08
C TYR A 247 1.13 -7.88 -5.47
N GLY A 248 1.14 -9.18 -5.67
CA GLY A 248 1.65 -9.81 -6.88
C GLY A 248 3.16 -10.06 -6.90
N GLN A 249 3.90 -9.51 -5.91
CA GLN A 249 5.33 -9.81 -5.71
C GLN A 249 5.59 -10.45 -4.34
N ASP A 250 5.19 -9.78 -3.26
CA ASP A 250 5.47 -10.25 -1.90
C ASP A 250 4.40 -11.21 -1.39
N MET A 251 3.19 -11.15 -1.93
CA MET A 251 2.09 -12.08 -1.68
C MET A 251 1.08 -12.07 -2.82
N ASP A 252 0.34 -13.15 -2.93
CA ASP A 252 -0.78 -13.38 -3.86
C ASP A 252 -1.71 -14.47 -3.32
N GLU A 253 -2.62 -14.97 -4.16
CA GLU A 253 -3.60 -16.00 -3.78
C GLU A 253 -2.99 -17.34 -3.39
N SER A 254 -1.74 -17.61 -3.72
CA SER A 254 -1.01 -18.83 -3.34
C SER A 254 -0.27 -18.69 -2.01
N VAL A 255 -0.14 -17.46 -1.48
CA VAL A 255 0.69 -17.16 -0.32
C VAL A 255 -0.14 -17.00 0.94
N ASN A 256 0.25 -17.72 1.99
CA ASN A 256 -0.26 -17.51 3.33
C ASN A 256 0.23 -16.15 3.88
N PRO A 257 -0.67 -15.27 4.34
CA PRO A 257 -0.27 -13.95 4.85
C PRO A 257 0.67 -14.02 6.06
N LEU A 258 0.67 -15.11 6.83
CA LEU A 258 1.63 -15.32 7.92
C LEU A 258 3.07 -15.46 7.38
N ASP A 259 3.22 -16.06 6.19
CA ASP A 259 4.51 -16.23 5.51
C ASP A 259 4.95 -14.95 4.76
N ALA A 260 4.08 -13.96 4.63
CA ALA A 260 4.33 -12.66 4.01
C ALA A 260 4.54 -11.52 5.03
N GLY A 261 4.73 -11.84 6.31
CA GLY A 261 4.92 -10.82 7.36
C GLY A 261 3.66 -10.04 7.72
N LEU A 262 2.48 -10.52 7.33
CA LEU A 262 1.19 -9.85 7.50
C LEU A 262 0.36 -10.40 8.67
N ALA A 263 0.96 -11.17 9.57
CA ALA A 263 0.27 -11.76 10.74
C ALA A 263 -0.47 -10.71 11.59
N TRP A 264 0.05 -9.49 11.67
CA TRP A 264 -0.56 -8.39 12.42
C TRP A 264 -1.88 -7.88 11.80
N THR A 265 -2.18 -8.26 10.56
CA THR A 265 -3.44 -7.95 9.85
C THR A 265 -4.48 -9.06 9.99
N ILE A 266 -4.18 -10.12 10.72
CA ILE A 266 -5.02 -11.31 10.86
C ILE A 266 -5.46 -11.45 12.32
N ASP A 267 -6.75 -11.61 12.55
CA ASP A 267 -7.28 -11.88 13.90
C ASP A 267 -7.63 -13.37 14.06
N LEU A 268 -6.64 -14.16 14.47
CA LEU A 268 -6.83 -15.59 14.78
C LEU A 268 -7.25 -15.83 16.24
N ILE A 269 -7.27 -14.79 17.09
CA ILE A 269 -7.48 -14.93 18.54
C ILE A 269 -8.97 -14.89 18.88
N SER A 270 -9.73 -13.98 18.26
CA SER A 270 -11.16 -13.88 18.55
C SER A 270 -11.95 -15.08 18.02
N GLU A 271 -13.11 -15.36 18.64
CA GLU A 271 -14.02 -16.43 18.20
C GLU A 271 -14.68 -16.15 16.84
N ARG A 272 -14.50 -14.93 16.32
CA ARG A 272 -15.02 -14.49 15.02
C ARG A 272 -14.55 -15.44 13.92
N ASP A 273 -15.46 -15.85 13.06
CA ASP A 273 -15.15 -16.57 11.84
C ASP A 273 -14.98 -15.62 10.64
N PHE A 274 -14.07 -15.96 9.72
CA PHE A 274 -13.86 -15.26 8.47
C PHE A 274 -13.31 -16.20 7.39
N ILE A 275 -13.47 -15.84 6.12
CA ILE A 275 -12.99 -16.65 5.00
C ILE A 275 -11.48 -16.90 5.15
N GLY A 276 -11.08 -18.16 5.06
CA GLY A 276 -9.68 -18.59 5.14
C GLY A 276 -9.16 -18.86 6.56
N LYS A 277 -9.90 -18.52 7.64
CA LYS A 277 -9.44 -18.71 9.03
C LYS A 277 -9.04 -20.14 9.33
N ALA A 278 -9.91 -21.10 9.01
CA ALA A 278 -9.64 -22.53 9.26
C ALA A 278 -8.39 -23.01 8.52
N ALA A 279 -8.20 -22.59 7.27
CA ALA A 279 -7.02 -22.93 6.49
C ALA A 279 -5.75 -22.33 7.10
N LEU A 280 -5.78 -21.07 7.57
CA LEU A 280 -4.64 -20.44 8.25
C LEU A 280 -4.29 -21.18 9.55
N GLN A 281 -5.29 -21.54 10.35
CA GLN A 281 -5.07 -22.29 11.59
C GLN A 281 -4.49 -23.70 11.34
N ALA A 282 -4.91 -24.36 10.28
CA ALA A 282 -4.40 -25.68 9.91
C ALA A 282 -2.99 -25.64 9.34
N LYS A 283 -2.68 -24.65 8.50
CA LYS A 283 -1.37 -24.51 7.85
C LYS A 283 -0.30 -23.91 8.76
N GLY A 284 -0.69 -22.96 9.62
CA GLY A 284 0.25 -22.17 10.43
C GLY A 284 1.21 -21.36 9.57
N GLN A 285 2.29 -20.89 10.18
CA GLN A 285 3.39 -20.20 9.51
C GLN A 285 4.46 -21.21 9.08
N ASN A 286 4.81 -21.22 7.80
CA ASN A 286 5.79 -22.13 7.21
C ASN A 286 7.09 -21.42 6.78
N ALA A 287 7.06 -20.10 6.63
CA ALA A 287 8.21 -19.27 6.28
C ALA A 287 8.22 -17.97 7.08
N GLN A 288 9.35 -17.30 7.10
CA GLN A 288 9.53 -15.99 7.69
C GLN A 288 9.72 -14.93 6.60
N PHE A 289 9.15 -13.75 6.82
CA PHE A 289 9.34 -12.59 5.97
C PHE A 289 10.33 -11.63 6.62
N VAL A 290 11.45 -11.38 5.95
CA VAL A 290 12.59 -10.64 6.52
C VAL A 290 13.13 -9.59 5.55
N GLY A 291 13.88 -8.62 6.09
CA GLY A 291 14.72 -7.74 5.29
C GLY A 291 16.12 -8.36 5.08
N LEU A 292 16.68 -8.11 3.90
CA LEU A 292 18.07 -8.46 3.58
C LEU A 292 18.84 -7.22 3.17
N ILE A 293 20.08 -7.09 3.66
CA ILE A 293 21.05 -6.08 3.24
C ILE A 293 22.24 -6.80 2.63
N LEU A 294 22.52 -6.53 1.34
CA LEU A 294 23.68 -7.10 0.65
C LEU A 294 24.98 -6.51 1.23
N ARG A 295 25.91 -7.35 1.61
CA ARG A 295 27.21 -6.92 2.20
C ARG A 295 28.31 -6.75 1.16
N GLU A 296 28.20 -7.45 0.07
CA GLU A 296 29.21 -7.45 -1.00
C GLU A 296 28.85 -6.47 -2.11
N LYS A 297 29.84 -5.82 -2.69
CA LYS A 297 29.67 -4.92 -3.83
C LYS A 297 29.44 -5.72 -5.14
N GLY A 298 28.67 -5.13 -6.06
CA GLY A 298 28.53 -5.65 -7.42
C GLY A 298 27.31 -6.53 -7.66
N GLY A 299 26.37 -6.55 -6.72
CA GLY A 299 25.05 -7.21 -6.90
C GLY A 299 23.89 -6.24 -6.78
N VAL A 300 22.79 -6.56 -7.45
CA VAL A 300 21.46 -5.94 -7.27
C VAL A 300 20.51 -7.04 -6.86
N LEU A 301 19.84 -6.84 -5.73
CA LEU A 301 18.82 -7.77 -5.26
C LEU A 301 17.53 -7.56 -6.06
N ARG A 302 16.96 -8.67 -6.55
CA ARG A 302 15.75 -8.69 -7.38
C ARG A 302 14.85 -9.85 -6.99
N ALA A 303 13.55 -9.70 -7.26
CA ALA A 303 12.58 -10.77 -7.10
C ALA A 303 13.04 -12.07 -7.77
N HIS A 304 12.65 -13.19 -7.18
CA HIS A 304 12.94 -14.57 -7.61
C HIS A 304 14.42 -15.01 -7.53
N GLN A 305 15.30 -14.20 -6.94
CA GLN A 305 16.64 -14.68 -6.60
C GLN A 305 16.56 -15.61 -5.38
N LYS A 306 17.28 -16.74 -5.49
CA LYS A 306 17.34 -17.73 -4.42
C LYS A 306 18.12 -17.20 -3.23
N VAL A 307 17.59 -17.43 -2.03
CA VAL A 307 18.25 -17.16 -0.75
C VAL A 307 18.62 -18.49 -0.11
N ILE A 308 19.89 -18.67 0.22
CA ILE A 308 20.43 -19.87 0.86
C ILE A 308 20.73 -19.53 2.31
N ALA A 309 19.98 -20.13 3.22
CA ALA A 309 20.16 -20.07 4.67
C ALA A 309 20.66 -21.42 5.21
N ALA A 310 21.14 -21.44 6.44
CA ALA A 310 21.57 -22.68 7.09
C ALA A 310 20.40 -23.69 7.25
N SER A 311 19.18 -23.20 7.42
CA SER A 311 17.95 -23.99 7.60
C SER A 311 17.25 -24.38 6.29
N GLY A 312 17.78 -23.98 5.14
CA GLY A 312 17.17 -24.30 3.84
C GLY A 312 17.19 -23.14 2.85
N GLU A 313 16.38 -23.24 1.82
CA GLU A 313 16.30 -22.26 0.73
C GLU A 313 15.05 -21.38 0.87
N GLY A 314 15.19 -20.12 0.50
CA GLY A 314 14.12 -19.13 0.37
C GLY A 314 14.25 -18.34 -0.92
N GLU A 315 13.50 -17.25 -1.03
CA GLU A 315 13.53 -16.38 -2.21
C GLU A 315 13.40 -14.91 -1.84
N ILE A 316 13.97 -14.04 -2.65
CA ILE A 316 13.68 -12.61 -2.65
C ILE A 316 12.34 -12.40 -3.33
N THR A 317 11.44 -11.70 -2.64
CA THR A 317 10.14 -11.33 -3.20
C THR A 317 10.16 -9.93 -3.83
N SER A 318 10.91 -9.00 -3.24
CA SER A 318 11.15 -7.65 -3.76
C SER A 318 12.56 -7.20 -3.47
N GLY A 319 13.22 -6.53 -4.40
CA GLY A 319 14.58 -6.05 -4.20
C GLY A 319 14.89 -4.78 -4.98
N THR A 320 15.71 -3.90 -4.39
CA THR A 320 16.12 -2.63 -4.99
C THR A 320 17.47 -2.16 -4.43
N PHE A 321 18.01 -1.13 -5.06
CA PHE A 321 19.04 -0.31 -4.43
C PHE A 321 18.35 0.80 -3.62
N SER A 322 18.63 0.87 -2.32
CA SER A 322 18.11 1.91 -1.42
C SER A 322 18.86 3.23 -1.63
N PRO A 323 18.21 4.28 -2.11
CA PRO A 323 18.85 5.59 -2.21
C PRO A 323 19.22 6.18 -0.84
N THR A 324 18.43 5.91 0.22
CA THR A 324 18.69 6.40 1.57
C THR A 324 19.90 5.70 2.20
N MET A 325 19.99 4.37 2.07
CA MET A 325 21.06 3.57 2.70
C MET A 325 22.31 3.42 1.83
N GLN A 326 22.22 3.74 0.54
CA GLN A 326 23.28 3.51 -0.46
C GLN A 326 23.71 2.03 -0.51
N GLN A 327 22.76 1.12 -0.35
CA GLN A 327 22.97 -0.34 -0.33
C GLN A 327 21.84 -1.06 -1.08
N ALA A 328 22.15 -2.25 -1.59
CA ALA A 328 21.12 -3.14 -2.11
C ALA A 328 20.36 -3.80 -0.95
N ILE A 329 19.06 -3.67 -0.95
CA ILE A 329 18.14 -4.22 0.05
C ILE A 329 17.05 -5.06 -0.60
N ALA A 330 16.48 -6.00 0.16
CA ALA A 330 15.41 -6.84 -0.32
C ALA A 330 14.43 -7.23 0.80
N LEU A 331 13.20 -7.51 0.40
CA LEU A 331 12.25 -8.30 1.16
C LEU A 331 12.39 -9.75 0.69
N ALA A 332 12.41 -10.68 1.62
CA ALA A 332 12.61 -12.10 1.32
C ALA A 332 11.73 -12.99 2.18
N ARG A 333 11.29 -14.09 1.58
CA ARG A 333 10.65 -15.20 2.28
C ARG A 333 11.69 -16.30 2.48
N VAL A 334 11.98 -16.61 3.74
CA VAL A 334 13.03 -17.55 4.13
C VAL A 334 12.48 -18.64 5.04
N PRO A 335 13.15 -19.80 5.18
CA PRO A 335 12.73 -20.85 6.10
C PRO A 335 12.57 -20.34 7.54
N THR A 336 11.64 -20.94 8.27
CA THR A 336 11.52 -20.72 9.73
C THR A 336 12.82 -21.08 10.44
N GLY A 337 13.20 -20.28 11.45
CA GLY A 337 14.45 -20.47 12.19
C GLY A 337 15.59 -19.53 11.77
N VAL A 338 15.47 -18.84 10.64
CA VAL A 338 16.38 -17.74 10.28
C VAL A 338 16.16 -16.58 11.25
N GLN A 339 17.23 -16.00 11.78
CA GLN A 339 17.16 -14.93 12.78
C GLN A 339 17.75 -13.61 12.26
N VAL A 340 17.31 -12.50 12.84
CA VAL A 340 17.93 -11.20 12.60
C VAL A 340 19.40 -11.25 13.04
N GLY A 341 20.29 -10.80 12.15
CA GLY A 341 21.74 -10.89 12.31
C GLY A 341 22.40 -12.07 11.60
N ASP A 342 21.62 -13.06 11.16
CA ASP A 342 22.16 -14.19 10.40
C ASP A 342 22.72 -13.72 9.05
N THR A 343 23.73 -14.45 8.58
CA THR A 343 24.24 -14.32 7.22
C THR A 343 23.60 -15.37 6.35
N VAL A 344 22.97 -14.92 5.27
CA VAL A 344 22.46 -15.76 4.18
C VAL A 344 23.20 -15.45 2.90
N HIS A 345 23.08 -16.31 1.89
CA HIS A 345 23.70 -16.08 0.60
C HIS A 345 22.62 -15.95 -0.47
N VAL A 346 22.73 -14.93 -1.30
CA VAL A 346 21.83 -14.71 -2.44
C VAL A 346 22.52 -15.16 -3.73
N GLU A 347 21.86 -16.02 -4.50
CA GLU A 347 22.35 -16.42 -5.81
C GLU A 347 22.08 -15.31 -6.83
N ILE A 348 23.15 -14.68 -7.30
CA ILE A 348 23.11 -13.64 -8.33
C ILE A 348 23.98 -14.10 -9.50
N ARG A 349 23.33 -14.56 -10.57
CA ARG A 349 24.01 -15.23 -11.69
C ARG A 349 24.79 -16.45 -11.17
N ASP A 350 26.12 -16.48 -11.37
CA ASP A 350 27.00 -17.58 -10.97
C ASP A 350 27.68 -17.36 -9.60
N LYS A 351 27.21 -16.35 -8.81
CA LYS A 351 27.82 -15.98 -7.54
C LYS A 351 26.83 -16.13 -6.38
N LYS A 352 27.34 -16.49 -5.22
CA LYS A 352 26.64 -16.50 -3.95
C LYS A 352 27.15 -15.33 -3.12
N LEU A 353 26.39 -14.25 -3.04
CA LEU A 353 26.77 -13.05 -2.34
C LEU A 353 26.17 -13.02 -0.92
N ALA A 354 26.99 -12.65 0.06
CA ALA A 354 26.54 -12.58 1.45
C ALA A 354 25.61 -11.41 1.69
N ALA A 355 24.50 -11.69 2.38
CA ALA A 355 23.53 -10.70 2.84
C ALA A 355 23.22 -10.93 4.33
N THR A 356 22.99 -9.86 5.05
CA THR A 356 22.58 -9.92 6.46
C THR A 356 21.07 -9.83 6.56
N VAL A 357 20.49 -10.69 7.38
CA VAL A 357 19.06 -10.67 7.75
C VAL A 357 18.83 -9.54 8.75
N VAL A 358 17.86 -8.67 8.45
CA VAL A 358 17.53 -7.52 9.29
C VAL A 358 16.04 -7.46 9.59
N LYS A 359 15.69 -6.77 10.67
CA LYS A 359 14.31 -6.48 11.00
C LYS A 359 13.79 -5.33 10.13
N LEU A 360 12.55 -5.45 9.65
CA LEU A 360 11.84 -4.38 8.96
C LEU A 360 11.24 -3.37 9.96
N PRO A 361 11.08 -2.10 9.56
CA PRO A 361 11.48 -1.51 8.29
C PRO A 361 12.98 -1.16 8.22
N PHE A 362 13.50 -0.96 7.02
CA PHE A 362 14.86 -0.44 6.84
C PHE A 362 14.97 1.04 7.19
N VAL A 363 14.00 1.83 6.71
CA VAL A 363 13.94 3.29 6.92
C VAL A 363 12.53 3.68 7.34
N ARG A 364 12.43 4.60 8.29
CA ARG A 364 11.17 5.24 8.70
C ARG A 364 11.42 6.67 9.16
N ASN A 365 10.56 7.62 8.72
CA ASN A 365 10.68 9.05 9.00
C ASN A 365 12.11 9.55 8.75
N GLY A 366 12.65 9.25 7.58
CA GLY A 366 14.00 9.62 7.17
C GLY A 366 15.14 8.94 7.94
N LYS A 367 14.85 8.08 8.91
CA LYS A 367 15.86 7.44 9.77
C LYS A 367 16.11 5.98 9.34
N ILE A 368 17.37 5.62 9.17
CA ILE A 368 17.81 4.23 8.97
C ILE A 368 17.65 3.49 10.30
N LEU A 369 16.89 2.40 10.30
CA LEU A 369 16.61 1.57 11.46
C LEU A 369 17.30 0.22 11.40
N ALA A 370 17.61 -0.27 10.19
CA ALA A 370 18.33 -1.51 9.95
C ALA A 370 19.78 -1.20 9.58
N ALA A 371 20.73 -1.79 10.28
CA ALA A 371 22.17 -1.57 10.08
C ALA A 371 22.90 -2.91 9.89
#